data_a9e93cc7b3a88ed5d54abdcb7ebb1445
#
_entry.id   a9e93cc7b3a88ed5d54abdcb7ebb1445
#
_cell.length_a   1.000
_cell.length_b   1.000
_cell.length_c   1.000
_cell.angle_alpha   90.00
_cell.angle_beta   90.00
_cell.angle_gamma   90.00
#
_symmetry.space_group_name_H-M   'P 1'
#
loop_
_entity.id
_entity.type
_entity.pdbx_description
1 polymer ?
#
loop_
_entity_poly.entity_id
_entity_poly.type
_entity_poly.pdbx_seq_one_letter_code
_entity_poly.pdbx_strand_id
1 'polypeptide(L)'
;NEGIYGQVFGLRKRVLFSEFPLSSGSEEEKPGKRKPEGLLWAYDFEKQEKELVLQGLDYLEVTPSARTMAYASEEGLRVLEAGANVSEDDSSPEEPSRKTGWLDLDRLRFAVELRPEWEQMFHEAWRLQREFFWDEEMSGVRWQEVAEQYRPLLDRVASRAELSDLIWEMQGELGTSHAYEY
;
A
#
# COMPACT_ATOMS: atom_id res chain seq x y z
N ASN A 1 19.95 8.35 -17.44
CA ASN A 1 19.86 8.09 -16.00
C ASN A 1 19.28 6.70 -15.80
N GLU A 2 19.90 5.90 -14.96
CA GLU A 2 19.37 4.62 -14.55
C GLU A 2 18.35 4.88 -13.41
N GLY A 3 17.14 4.35 -13.55
CA GLY A 3 16.06 4.47 -12.60
C GLY A 3 15.11 3.27 -12.70
N ILE A 4 14.32 3.04 -11.67
CA ILE A 4 13.26 2.03 -11.70
C ILE A 4 11.99 2.69 -12.22
N TYR A 5 11.52 2.26 -13.38
CA TYR A 5 10.24 2.71 -13.94
C TYR A 5 9.13 1.80 -13.43
N GLY A 6 8.19 2.36 -12.67
CA GLY A 6 7.13 1.58 -12.03
C GLY A 6 5.88 1.44 -12.90
N GLN A 7 5.30 2.54 -13.31
CA GLN A 7 4.02 2.58 -14.01
C GLN A 7 4.10 3.44 -15.27
N VAL A 8 3.32 3.08 -16.29
CA VAL A 8 3.22 3.83 -17.55
C VAL A 8 1.75 3.92 -17.97
N PHE A 9 1.26 5.15 -18.19
CA PHE A 9 -0.11 5.42 -18.60
C PHE A 9 -0.16 6.23 -19.89
N GLY A 10 -0.85 5.70 -20.90
CA GLY A 10 -1.10 6.40 -22.15
C GLY A 10 -2.20 7.43 -22.03
N LEU A 11 -1.93 8.68 -22.39
CA LEU A 11 -2.90 9.75 -22.57
C LEU A 11 -2.98 10.14 -24.05
N ARG A 12 -3.94 11.02 -24.38
CA ARG A 12 -3.97 11.57 -25.74
C ARG A 12 -2.76 12.48 -25.98
N LYS A 13 -1.86 12.07 -26.90
CA LYS A 13 -0.61 12.76 -27.29
C LYS A 13 0.50 12.80 -26.23
N ARG A 14 0.30 12.19 -25.08
CA ARG A 14 1.27 12.15 -23.97
C ARG A 14 1.35 10.74 -23.36
N VAL A 15 2.41 10.49 -22.65
CA VAL A 15 2.52 9.35 -21.74
C VAL A 15 2.98 9.85 -20.37
N LEU A 16 2.32 9.36 -19.32
CA LEU A 16 2.78 9.54 -17.94
C LEU A 16 3.56 8.30 -17.54
N PHE A 17 4.64 8.49 -16.81
CA PHE A 17 5.39 7.38 -16.24
C PHE A 17 6.03 7.76 -14.89
N SER A 18 6.04 6.80 -13.98
CA SER A 18 6.70 6.97 -12.68
C SER A 18 8.14 6.47 -12.75
N GLU A 19 9.04 7.20 -12.11
CA GLU A 19 10.45 6.85 -11.97
C GLU A 19 10.81 6.90 -10.48
N PHE A 20 11.38 5.82 -9.96
CA PHE A 20 11.90 5.77 -8.59
C PHE A 20 13.42 5.75 -8.65
N PRO A 21 14.12 6.64 -7.94
CA PRO A 21 15.56 6.65 -7.91
C PRO A 21 16.08 5.33 -7.33
N LEU A 22 17.16 4.83 -7.93
CA LEU A 22 17.88 3.67 -7.38
C LEU A 22 18.47 4.10 -6.03
N SER A 23 18.06 3.47 -4.94
CA SER A 23 18.76 3.60 -3.68
C SER A 23 20.17 2.98 -3.87
N SER A 24 21.20 3.78 -3.76
CA SER A 24 22.57 3.26 -3.71
C SER A 24 22.70 2.42 -2.44
N GLY A 25 22.80 1.09 -2.60
CA GLY A 25 22.76 0.09 -1.54
C GLY A 25 23.94 0.10 -0.54
N SER A 26 24.43 1.27 -0.17
CA SER A 26 25.53 1.47 0.79
C SER A 26 25.13 2.18 2.08
N GLU A 27 23.88 2.58 2.24
CA GLU A 27 23.39 3.10 3.52
C GLU A 27 22.49 2.03 4.14
N GLU A 28 22.91 1.47 5.28
CA GLU A 28 22.06 0.68 6.17
C GLU A 28 20.76 1.45 6.38
N GLU A 29 19.62 0.85 5.99
CA GLU A 29 18.29 1.41 6.23
C GLU A 29 18.11 1.60 7.75
N LYS A 30 18.35 2.81 8.21
CA LYS A 30 18.01 3.16 9.59
C LYS A 30 16.49 3.20 9.69
N PRO A 31 15.90 2.58 10.72
CA PRO A 31 14.47 2.68 10.96
C PRO A 31 14.05 4.16 10.99
N GLY A 32 13.15 4.56 10.09
CA GLY A 32 12.69 5.94 9.96
C GLY A 32 13.31 6.77 8.83
N LYS A 33 14.22 6.23 8.01
CA LYS A 33 14.61 6.91 6.76
C LYS A 33 13.54 6.70 5.69
N ARG A 34 13.13 7.80 5.07
CA ARG A 34 12.18 7.84 3.97
C ARG A 34 12.67 7.00 2.79
N LYS A 35 11.76 6.26 2.16
CA LYS A 35 12.00 5.68 0.84
C LYS A 35 12.31 6.79 -0.16
N PRO A 36 13.14 6.53 -1.19
CA PRO A 36 13.37 7.52 -2.23
C PRO A 36 12.04 7.93 -2.86
N GLU A 37 11.79 9.22 -2.88
CA GLU A 37 10.56 9.80 -3.42
C GLU A 37 10.45 9.52 -4.92
N GLY A 38 9.31 8.99 -5.36
CA GLY A 38 9.03 8.77 -6.77
C GLY A 38 8.87 10.10 -7.53
N LEU A 39 9.18 10.05 -8.81
CA LEU A 39 8.99 11.16 -9.74
C LEU A 39 7.91 10.77 -10.75
N LEU A 40 6.99 11.67 -11.05
CA LEU A 40 6.06 11.53 -12.15
C LEU A 40 6.50 12.39 -13.31
N TRP A 41 6.68 11.76 -14.44
CA TRP A 41 7.06 12.40 -15.68
C TRP A 41 5.94 12.35 -16.72
N ALA A 42 5.86 13.38 -17.54
CA ALA A 42 5.09 13.36 -18.77
C ALA A 42 6.03 13.47 -19.97
N TYR A 43 5.79 12.64 -21.00
CA TYR A 43 6.44 12.81 -22.30
C TYR A 43 5.40 13.21 -23.35
N ASP A 44 5.61 14.35 -23.97
CA ASP A 44 4.75 14.90 -25.03
C ASP A 44 5.28 14.45 -26.41
N PHE A 45 4.47 13.69 -27.16
CA PHE A 45 4.87 13.17 -28.46
C PHE A 45 4.96 14.24 -29.56
N GLU A 46 4.26 15.37 -29.42
CA GLU A 46 4.32 16.44 -30.41
C GLU A 46 5.56 17.32 -30.22
N LYS A 47 5.86 17.65 -28.98
CA LYS A 47 7.04 18.43 -28.62
C LYS A 47 8.32 17.59 -28.55
N GLN A 48 8.18 16.26 -28.38
CA GLN A 48 9.28 15.32 -28.13
C GLN A 48 10.10 15.68 -26.89
N GLU A 49 9.43 16.18 -25.87
CA GLU A 49 10.04 16.62 -24.63
C GLU A 49 9.46 15.86 -23.42
N LYS A 50 10.33 15.69 -22.42
CA LYS A 50 9.99 15.14 -21.11
C LYS A 50 9.91 16.27 -20.11
N GLU A 51 8.79 16.37 -19.40
CA GLU A 51 8.59 17.33 -18.32
C GLU A 51 8.32 16.62 -17.00
N LEU A 52 8.82 17.19 -15.91
CA LEU A 52 8.52 16.71 -14.56
C LEU A 52 7.14 17.23 -14.14
N VAL A 53 6.24 16.31 -13.78
CA VAL A 53 4.87 16.62 -13.36
C VAL A 53 4.78 16.74 -11.85
N LEU A 54 5.43 15.83 -11.10
CA LEU A 54 5.35 15.74 -9.65
C LEU A 54 6.63 15.13 -9.07
N GLN A 55 7.04 15.63 -7.90
CA GLN A 55 8.03 14.99 -7.01
C GLN A 55 7.32 14.45 -5.76
N GLY A 56 7.91 13.45 -5.11
CA GLY A 56 7.34 12.88 -3.90
C GLY A 56 6.18 11.92 -4.16
N LEU A 57 6.19 11.25 -5.31
CA LEU A 57 5.15 10.30 -5.68
C LEU A 57 5.33 8.98 -4.90
N ASP A 58 4.29 8.60 -4.15
CA ASP A 58 4.20 7.27 -3.53
C ASP A 58 3.39 6.30 -4.41
N TYR A 59 2.28 6.76 -4.94
CA TYR A 59 1.36 5.96 -5.73
C TYR A 59 0.63 6.78 -6.78
N LEU A 60 0.36 6.19 -7.94
CA LEU A 60 -0.40 6.81 -9.03
C LEU A 60 -1.40 5.81 -9.59
N GLU A 61 -2.61 6.28 -9.83
CA GLU A 61 -3.62 5.56 -10.60
C GLU A 61 -4.26 6.48 -11.64
N VAL A 62 -4.49 5.97 -12.83
CA VAL A 62 -5.17 6.67 -13.90
C VAL A 62 -6.39 5.87 -14.34
N THR A 63 -7.55 6.53 -14.40
CA THR A 63 -8.78 5.85 -14.83
C THR A 63 -8.64 5.23 -16.23
N PRO A 64 -9.35 4.13 -16.53
CA PRO A 64 -9.31 3.50 -17.86
C PRO A 64 -9.69 4.45 -19.00
N SER A 65 -10.47 5.50 -18.71
CA SER A 65 -10.81 6.54 -19.69
C SER A 65 -9.69 7.55 -19.94
N ALA A 66 -8.59 7.47 -19.20
CA ALA A 66 -7.47 8.40 -19.24
C ALA A 66 -7.88 9.89 -19.01
N ARG A 67 -8.96 10.11 -18.24
CA ARG A 67 -9.46 11.46 -17.95
C ARG A 67 -9.08 11.97 -16.58
N THR A 68 -8.95 11.06 -15.62
CA THR A 68 -8.69 11.41 -14.22
C THR A 68 -7.52 10.60 -13.72
N MET A 69 -6.66 11.24 -12.94
CA MET A 69 -5.61 10.59 -12.18
C MET A 69 -5.81 10.84 -10.68
N ALA A 70 -5.41 9.88 -9.88
CA ALA A 70 -5.26 10.01 -8.44
C ALA A 70 -3.82 9.69 -8.08
N TYR A 71 -3.22 10.50 -7.21
CA TYR A 71 -1.90 10.19 -6.69
C TYR A 71 -1.85 10.39 -5.17
N ALA A 72 -1.00 9.60 -4.55
CA ALA A 72 -0.64 9.75 -3.14
C ALA A 72 0.80 10.28 -3.04
N SER A 73 1.03 11.15 -2.08
CA SER A 73 2.31 11.68 -1.68
C SER A 73 2.32 11.84 -0.15
N GLU A 74 3.43 12.27 0.44
CA GLU A 74 3.46 12.60 1.87
C GLU A 74 2.44 13.68 2.26
N GLU A 75 2.09 14.55 1.33
CA GLU A 75 1.11 15.61 1.57
C GLU A 75 -0.33 15.10 1.65
N GLY A 76 -0.61 13.94 1.07
CA GLY A 76 -1.93 13.34 1.09
C GLY A 76 -2.36 12.70 -0.23
N LEU A 77 -3.66 12.55 -0.41
CA LEU A 77 -4.27 11.98 -1.61
C LEU A 77 -4.94 13.08 -2.44
N ARG A 78 -4.61 13.12 -3.73
CA ARG A 78 -5.12 14.12 -4.65
C ARG A 78 -5.70 13.52 -5.92
N VAL A 79 -6.81 14.07 -6.41
CA VAL A 79 -7.50 13.63 -7.63
C VAL A 79 -7.61 14.80 -8.60
N LEU A 80 -7.07 14.63 -9.80
CA LEU A 80 -6.99 15.68 -10.83
C LEU A 80 -7.35 15.14 -12.22
N GLU A 81 -7.44 16.03 -13.19
CA GLU A 81 -7.48 15.64 -14.59
C GLU A 81 -6.15 14.99 -14.98
N ALA A 82 -6.19 13.87 -15.73
CA ALA A 82 -5.00 13.14 -16.10
C ALA A 82 -4.10 13.99 -17.01
N GLY A 83 -2.84 14.15 -16.59
CA GLY A 83 -1.86 15.00 -17.27
C GLY A 83 -1.93 16.48 -16.91
N ALA A 84 -2.69 16.86 -15.86
CA ALA A 84 -2.63 18.21 -15.30
C ALA A 84 -1.20 18.53 -14.84
N ASN A 85 -0.77 19.76 -15.05
CA ASN A 85 0.50 20.24 -14.52
C ASN A 85 0.34 20.52 -13.02
N VAL A 86 1.07 19.79 -12.20
CA VAL A 86 0.99 19.86 -10.73
C VAL A 86 2.15 20.68 -10.16
N SER A 87 3.25 20.83 -10.90
CA SER A 87 4.48 21.47 -10.43
C SER A 87 4.35 22.97 -10.16
N GLU A 88 3.32 23.60 -10.72
CA GLU A 88 3.07 25.05 -10.58
C GLU A 88 1.80 25.36 -9.75
N ASP A 89 1.23 24.33 -9.12
CA ASP A 89 -0.02 24.48 -8.37
C ASP A 89 0.27 24.74 -6.90
N ASP A 90 0.00 25.95 -6.44
CA ASP A 90 0.18 26.40 -5.05
C ASP A 90 -0.93 25.94 -4.10
N SER A 91 -1.85 25.06 -4.54
CA SER A 91 -2.95 24.59 -3.69
C SER A 91 -2.46 23.69 -2.55
N SER A 92 -2.89 24.01 -1.32
CA SER A 92 -2.51 23.29 -0.12
C SER A 92 -3.40 22.09 0.15
N PRO A 93 -2.85 20.95 0.66
CA PRO A 93 -3.62 19.85 1.21
C PRO A 93 -4.53 20.26 2.37
N GLU A 94 -4.22 21.36 3.06
CA GLU A 94 -5.02 21.91 4.16
C GLU A 94 -6.34 22.55 3.67
N GLU A 95 -6.47 22.78 2.35
CA GLU A 95 -7.68 23.32 1.72
C GLU A 95 -8.34 22.30 0.77
N PRO A 96 -8.84 21.16 1.28
CA PRO A 96 -9.40 20.11 0.46
C PRO A 96 -10.69 20.58 -0.22
N SER A 97 -10.75 20.45 -1.54
CA SER A 97 -11.91 20.84 -2.33
C SER A 97 -11.91 20.15 -3.69
N ARG A 98 -13.06 20.19 -4.38
CA ARG A 98 -13.14 19.74 -5.78
C ARG A 98 -12.25 20.52 -6.73
N LYS A 99 -11.97 21.79 -6.41
CA LYS A 99 -11.15 22.66 -7.25
C LYS A 99 -9.67 22.33 -7.11
N THR A 100 -9.22 22.12 -5.88
CA THR A 100 -7.82 21.77 -5.59
C THR A 100 -7.51 20.29 -5.84
N GLY A 101 -8.54 19.44 -5.81
CA GLY A 101 -8.43 17.99 -5.94
C GLY A 101 -7.95 17.28 -4.69
N TRP A 102 -7.51 17.99 -3.65
CA TRP A 102 -7.10 17.38 -2.38
C TRP A 102 -8.29 16.77 -1.65
N LEU A 103 -8.08 15.58 -1.10
CA LEU A 103 -9.08 14.86 -0.34
C LEU A 103 -8.87 15.04 1.16
N ASP A 104 -9.93 15.42 1.86
CA ASP A 104 -9.97 15.47 3.32
C ASP A 104 -10.17 14.06 3.89
N LEU A 105 -9.07 13.37 4.18
CA LEU A 105 -9.10 12.02 4.75
C LEU A 105 -9.45 12.03 6.23
N ASP A 106 -9.26 13.16 6.92
CA ASP A 106 -9.56 13.28 8.36
C ASP A 106 -11.06 13.26 8.66
N ARG A 107 -11.90 13.55 7.68
CA ARG A 107 -13.36 13.40 7.83
C ARG A 107 -13.85 11.96 7.72
N LEU A 108 -13.02 11.03 7.28
CA LEU A 108 -13.39 9.62 7.24
C LEU A 108 -13.45 9.08 8.67
N ARG A 109 -14.62 8.61 9.07
CA ARG A 109 -14.85 7.96 10.36
C ARG A 109 -15.62 6.68 10.12
N PHE A 110 -15.19 5.61 10.74
CA PHE A 110 -15.91 4.34 10.78
C PHE A 110 -15.79 3.75 12.19
N ALA A 111 -16.84 3.08 12.60
CA ALA A 111 -16.84 2.36 13.86
C ALA A 111 -16.32 0.94 13.62
N VAL A 112 -15.40 0.50 14.47
CA VAL A 112 -14.88 -0.86 14.49
C VAL A 112 -15.30 -1.52 15.80
N GLU A 113 -15.93 -2.68 15.70
CA GLU A 113 -16.17 -3.54 16.84
C GLU A 113 -15.00 -4.52 16.97
N LEU A 114 -14.19 -4.34 17.99
CA LEU A 114 -12.90 -5.02 18.12
C LEU A 114 -13.02 -6.56 18.12
N ARG A 115 -14.03 -7.13 18.76
CA ARG A 115 -14.17 -8.59 18.82
C ARG A 115 -14.45 -9.23 17.47
N PRO A 116 -15.46 -8.80 16.70
CA PRO A 116 -15.68 -9.31 15.35
C PRO A 116 -14.49 -9.05 14.42
N GLU A 117 -13.82 -7.91 14.57
CA GLU A 117 -12.61 -7.58 13.82
C GLU A 117 -11.49 -8.59 14.11
N TRP A 118 -11.22 -8.87 15.39
CA TRP A 118 -10.18 -9.82 15.78
C TRP A 118 -10.49 -11.27 15.36
N GLU A 119 -11.77 -11.67 15.43
CA GLU A 119 -12.19 -12.96 14.89
C GLU A 119 -11.91 -13.06 13.38
N GLN A 120 -12.22 -11.99 12.64
CA GLN A 120 -11.94 -11.94 11.20
C GLN A 120 -10.44 -11.96 10.93
N MET A 121 -9.64 -11.15 11.64
CA MET A 121 -8.18 -11.10 11.47
C MET A 121 -7.54 -12.47 11.75
N PHE A 122 -7.94 -13.13 12.81
CA PHE A 122 -7.46 -14.48 13.14
C PHE A 122 -7.83 -15.48 12.05
N HIS A 123 -9.09 -15.48 11.61
CA HIS A 123 -9.56 -16.36 10.54
C HIS A 123 -8.81 -16.10 9.22
N GLU A 124 -8.58 -14.84 8.86
CA GLU A 124 -7.82 -14.50 7.66
C GLU A 124 -6.36 -14.94 7.76
N ALA A 125 -5.70 -14.76 8.90
CA ALA A 125 -4.35 -15.25 9.12
C ALA A 125 -4.28 -16.77 8.94
N TRP A 126 -5.22 -17.52 9.53
CA TRP A 126 -5.34 -18.95 9.35
C TRP A 126 -5.59 -19.35 7.89
N ARG A 127 -6.55 -18.68 7.21
CA ARG A 127 -6.92 -18.92 5.82
C ARG A 127 -5.75 -18.69 4.86
N LEU A 128 -5.06 -17.57 5.01
CA LEU A 128 -3.90 -17.22 4.17
C LEU A 128 -2.79 -18.26 4.30
N GLN A 129 -2.49 -18.72 5.50
CA GLN A 129 -1.55 -19.84 5.67
C GLN A 129 -2.05 -21.08 4.95
N ARG A 130 -3.32 -21.44 5.10
CA ARG A 130 -3.92 -22.62 4.44
C ARG A 130 -3.85 -22.55 2.91
N GLU A 131 -4.04 -21.36 2.32
CA GLU A 131 -4.10 -21.17 0.87
C GLU A 131 -2.73 -20.99 0.22
N PHE A 132 -1.77 -20.38 0.93
CA PHE A 132 -0.50 -19.96 0.37
C PHE A 132 0.72 -20.65 0.98
N PHE A 133 0.52 -21.57 1.90
CA PHE A 133 1.63 -22.35 2.44
C PHE A 133 2.29 -23.18 1.31
N TRP A 134 3.60 -23.26 1.33
CA TRP A 134 4.39 -23.88 0.26
C TRP A 134 4.12 -25.40 0.07
N ASP A 135 3.60 -26.08 1.11
CA ASP A 135 3.22 -27.49 1.11
C ASP A 135 1.70 -27.62 1.30
N GLU A 136 1.01 -28.18 0.31
CA GLU A 136 -0.45 -28.37 0.32
C GLU A 136 -0.94 -29.23 1.50
N GLU A 137 -0.09 -30.17 1.97
CA GLU A 137 -0.36 -31.03 3.14
C GLU A 137 0.03 -30.35 4.48
N MET A 138 0.34 -29.04 4.46
CA MET A 138 0.70 -28.25 5.66
C MET A 138 1.84 -28.88 6.48
N SER A 139 2.80 -29.53 5.82
CA SER A 139 3.89 -30.29 6.45
C SER A 139 3.42 -31.36 7.45
N GLY A 140 2.24 -31.92 7.20
CA GLY A 140 1.62 -32.93 8.06
C GLY A 140 0.90 -32.35 9.30
N VAL A 141 0.83 -31.03 9.44
CA VAL A 141 0.10 -30.34 10.52
C VAL A 141 -1.41 -30.40 10.22
N ARG A 142 -2.20 -30.82 11.19
CA ARG A 142 -3.67 -30.81 11.11
C ARG A 142 -4.19 -29.38 11.30
N TRP A 143 -4.00 -28.54 10.28
CA TRP A 143 -4.19 -27.10 10.34
C TRP A 143 -5.59 -26.66 10.78
N GLN A 144 -6.61 -27.47 10.47
CA GLN A 144 -7.98 -27.21 10.95
C GLN A 144 -8.09 -27.38 12.47
N GLU A 145 -7.44 -28.41 13.03
CA GLU A 145 -7.47 -28.63 14.48
C GLU A 145 -6.70 -27.53 15.23
N VAL A 146 -5.65 -26.98 14.62
CA VAL A 146 -4.94 -25.83 15.16
C VAL A 146 -5.89 -24.63 15.28
N ALA A 147 -6.67 -24.31 14.25
CA ALA A 147 -7.67 -23.22 14.35
C ALA A 147 -8.67 -23.46 15.49
N GLU A 148 -9.18 -24.70 15.62
CA GLU A 148 -10.13 -25.05 16.67
C GLU A 148 -9.54 -24.94 18.09
N GLN A 149 -8.24 -25.18 18.23
CA GLN A 149 -7.53 -25.04 19.49
C GLN A 149 -7.34 -23.57 19.89
N TYR A 150 -6.95 -22.72 18.95
CA TYR A 150 -6.61 -21.32 19.23
C TYR A 150 -7.82 -20.38 19.24
N ARG A 151 -8.85 -20.63 18.42
CA ARG A 151 -10.03 -19.78 18.30
C ARG A 151 -10.71 -19.43 19.65
N PRO A 152 -10.90 -20.36 20.60
CA PRO A 152 -11.52 -20.02 21.88
C PRO A 152 -10.71 -19.02 22.73
N LEU A 153 -9.41 -18.84 22.45
CA LEU A 153 -8.55 -17.91 23.16
C LEU A 153 -8.83 -16.46 22.76
N LEU A 154 -9.44 -16.23 21.59
CA LEU A 154 -9.86 -14.88 21.18
C LEU A 154 -10.76 -14.17 22.18
N ASP A 155 -11.58 -14.91 22.91
CA ASP A 155 -12.43 -14.34 23.96
C ASP A 155 -11.64 -13.70 25.11
N ARG A 156 -10.37 -14.05 25.25
CA ARG A 156 -9.48 -13.52 26.30
C ARG A 156 -8.60 -12.38 25.83
N VAL A 157 -8.52 -12.16 24.53
CA VAL A 157 -7.73 -11.10 23.92
C VAL A 157 -8.32 -9.74 24.29
N ALA A 158 -7.50 -8.86 24.84
CA ALA A 158 -7.90 -7.52 25.27
C ALA A 158 -7.17 -6.40 24.52
N SER A 159 -6.14 -6.72 23.73
CA SER A 159 -5.36 -5.75 22.97
C SER A 159 -4.94 -6.30 21.61
N ARG A 160 -4.57 -5.39 20.69
CA ARG A 160 -4.03 -5.77 19.37
C ARG A 160 -2.73 -6.55 19.50
N ALA A 161 -1.88 -6.23 20.47
CA ALA A 161 -0.64 -6.94 20.72
C ALA A 161 -0.89 -8.39 21.14
N GLU A 162 -1.84 -8.63 22.04
CA GLU A 162 -2.22 -10.00 22.43
C GLU A 162 -2.82 -10.79 21.27
N LEU A 163 -3.53 -10.13 20.34
CA LEU A 163 -3.99 -10.78 19.12
C LEU A 163 -2.82 -11.20 18.23
N SER A 164 -1.81 -10.34 18.06
CA SER A 164 -0.60 -10.68 17.33
C SER A 164 0.13 -11.86 17.96
N ASP A 165 0.28 -11.85 19.27
CA ASP A 165 0.91 -12.97 19.99
C ASP A 165 0.15 -14.28 19.75
N LEU A 166 -1.19 -14.24 19.79
CA LEU A 166 -2.03 -15.41 19.54
C LEU A 166 -1.89 -15.91 18.09
N ILE A 167 -1.84 -15.00 17.11
CA ILE A 167 -1.63 -15.36 15.70
C ILE A 167 -0.24 -15.96 15.51
N TRP A 168 0.79 -15.40 16.13
CA TRP A 168 2.15 -15.94 16.07
C TRP A 168 2.26 -17.34 16.68
N GLU A 169 1.64 -17.57 17.82
CA GLU A 169 1.57 -18.90 18.44
C GLU A 169 0.89 -19.91 17.50
N MET A 170 -0.25 -19.54 16.93
CA MET A 170 -0.95 -20.37 15.94
C MET A 170 -0.05 -20.69 14.73
N GLN A 171 0.62 -19.70 14.17
CA GLN A 171 1.51 -19.88 13.02
C GLN A 171 2.75 -20.72 13.38
N GLY A 172 3.20 -20.62 14.61
CA GLY A 172 4.31 -21.44 15.15
C GLY A 172 4.08 -22.94 15.08
N GLU A 173 2.83 -23.41 15.10
CA GLU A 173 2.47 -24.83 14.95
C GLU A 173 2.88 -25.41 13.58
N LEU A 174 3.11 -24.57 12.58
CA LEU A 174 3.63 -24.99 11.27
C LEU A 174 5.09 -25.48 11.33
N GLY A 175 5.83 -25.13 12.40
CA GLY A 175 7.21 -25.55 12.59
C GLY A 175 8.18 -25.09 11.50
N THR A 176 7.82 -24.04 10.76
CA THR A 176 8.62 -23.48 9.68
C THR A 176 9.07 -22.05 10.00
N SER A 177 10.24 -21.65 9.49
CA SER A 177 10.71 -20.28 9.63
C SER A 177 9.95 -19.33 8.69
N HIS A 178 9.83 -18.06 9.08
CA HIS A 178 9.19 -16.99 8.32
C HIS A 178 7.67 -17.14 8.12
N ALA A 179 6.99 -17.93 8.96
CA ALA A 179 5.55 -17.96 9.07
C ALA A 179 5.14 -17.04 10.23
N TYR A 180 4.91 -15.75 9.95
CA TYR A 180 4.51 -14.74 10.94
C TYR A 180 3.78 -13.57 10.25
N GLU A 181 3.07 -12.77 11.03
CA GLU A 181 2.47 -11.50 10.58
C GLU A 181 3.49 -10.34 10.66
N TYR A 182 3.26 -9.30 9.87
CA TYR A 182 3.98 -8.04 9.89
C TYR A 182 3.11 -6.90 10.44
#